data_d4fbb19c634e68bb90ec52b0ae142e5c
#
_entry.id   d4fbb19c634e68bb90ec52b0ae142e5c
#
_cell.length_a   1.000
_cell.length_b   1.000
_cell.length_c   1.000
_cell.angle_alpha   90.00
_cell.angle_beta   90.00
_cell.angle_gamma   90.00
#
_symmetry.space_group_name_H-M   'P 1'
#
loop_
_entity.id
_entity.type
_entity.pdbx_description
1 polymer ?
#
loop_
_entity_poly.entity_id
_entity_poly.type
_entity_poly.pdbx_seq_one_letter_code
_entity_poly.pdbx_strand_id
1 'polypeptide(L)'
;MRKVYVIPTYHCNLKCPHCELHLKEDNFSEKFFKILDDIKSPDITLFGGEPTLYRERLKRCLETEKISSISTNLLILDAELISLYKYYGISIATSWNPKRFTEEQYKLWVENLRKLEENGLKCIILITLTEDLLSYENFNLLLKEWDNIESIEGILFEPLLDYQMSRDLHERADLWICSLYDEWNFRIRNLIADKVMKWDCNCSDVWTLNPNGQLSRGCPQFEKKFVLNECLGCNLAGICRPCHLQHICSFPKNLYKKVLENANLASSSISARA
;
A
#
# COMPACT_ATOMS: atom_id res chain seq x y z
N MET A 1 11.26 14.98 7.64
CA MET A 1 10.82 13.74 6.95
C MET A 1 9.33 13.61 7.15
N ARG A 2 8.55 13.55 6.06
CA ARG A 2 7.09 13.45 6.14
C ARG A 2 6.63 12.00 6.26
N LYS A 3 7.31 11.09 5.55
CA LYS A 3 7.05 9.65 5.58
C LYS A 3 8.35 8.87 5.59
N VAL A 4 8.42 7.84 6.42
CA VAL A 4 9.57 6.94 6.48
C VAL A 4 9.10 5.50 6.36
N TYR A 5 9.66 4.77 5.39
CA TYR A 5 9.57 3.32 5.33
C TYR A 5 10.74 2.73 6.12
N VAL A 6 10.43 1.86 7.04
CA VAL A 6 11.41 1.18 7.90
C VAL A 6 11.42 -0.29 7.51
N ILE A 7 12.55 -0.78 7.03
CA ILE A 7 12.73 -2.15 6.53
C ILE A 7 13.58 -2.94 7.52
N PRO A 8 12.98 -3.69 8.45
CA PRO A 8 13.73 -4.50 9.41
C PRO A 8 14.39 -5.73 8.76
N THR A 9 13.90 -6.16 7.59
CA THR A 9 14.42 -7.29 6.83
C THR A 9 14.00 -7.23 5.37
N TYR A 10 14.85 -7.79 4.50
CA TYR A 10 14.49 -8.09 3.09
C TYR A 10 13.97 -9.53 2.91
N HIS A 11 14.15 -10.41 3.90
CA HIS A 11 13.61 -11.76 3.83
C HIS A 11 12.08 -11.75 3.78
N CYS A 12 11.55 -12.65 2.95
CA CYS A 12 10.10 -12.86 2.81
C CYS A 12 9.81 -14.35 2.61
N ASN A 13 8.71 -14.82 3.17
CA ASN A 13 8.18 -16.17 2.95
C ASN A 13 7.40 -16.30 1.62
N LEU A 14 7.32 -15.22 0.83
CA LEU A 14 6.76 -15.19 -0.51
C LEU A 14 7.81 -14.76 -1.54
N LYS A 15 7.59 -15.17 -2.82
CA LYS A 15 8.40 -14.78 -3.97
C LYS A 15 7.49 -14.19 -5.05
N CYS A 16 6.92 -13.01 -4.77
CA CYS A 16 6.03 -12.34 -5.71
C CYS A 16 6.78 -11.95 -6.98
N PRO A 17 6.25 -12.24 -8.19
CA PRO A 17 6.95 -11.99 -9.45
C PRO A 17 7.37 -10.54 -9.69
N HIS A 18 6.61 -9.60 -9.12
CA HIS A 18 6.83 -8.15 -9.27
C HIS A 18 7.65 -7.52 -8.13
N CYS A 19 8.14 -8.33 -7.17
CA CYS A 19 8.87 -7.83 -6.01
C CYS A 19 10.35 -8.16 -6.11
N GLU A 20 11.21 -7.16 -6.06
CA GLU A 20 12.67 -7.31 -6.11
C GLU A 20 13.32 -7.29 -4.72
N LEU A 21 12.57 -6.99 -3.65
CA LEU A 21 13.14 -6.88 -2.30
C LEU A 21 13.75 -8.19 -1.82
N HIS A 22 13.16 -9.33 -2.17
CA HIS A 22 13.66 -10.65 -1.79
C HIS A 22 14.98 -11.03 -2.47
N LEU A 23 15.42 -10.28 -3.48
CA LEU A 23 16.71 -10.44 -4.15
C LEU A 23 17.84 -9.69 -3.45
N LYS A 24 17.50 -8.81 -2.49
CA LYS A 24 18.48 -8.04 -1.74
C LYS A 24 19.04 -8.83 -0.57
N GLU A 25 20.31 -8.60 -0.27
CA GLU A 25 20.96 -9.19 0.91
C GLU A 25 20.44 -8.55 2.20
N ASP A 26 20.05 -9.38 3.17
CA ASP A 26 19.58 -8.93 4.49
C ASP A 26 20.76 -8.72 5.46
N ASN A 27 21.58 -7.74 5.18
CA ASN A 27 22.73 -7.35 6.00
C ASN A 27 22.27 -6.49 7.20
N PHE A 28 21.57 -7.12 8.16
CA PHE A 28 21.06 -6.42 9.34
C PHE A 28 22.18 -5.91 10.25
N SER A 29 22.02 -4.69 10.76
CA SER A 29 22.94 -4.07 11.70
C SER A 29 22.19 -3.45 12.90
N GLU A 30 22.70 -3.60 14.10
CA GLU A 30 22.18 -2.96 15.32
C GLU A 30 22.15 -1.41 15.23
N LYS A 31 22.95 -0.83 14.34
CA LYS A 31 22.89 0.59 14.00
C LYS A 31 21.50 1.02 13.52
N PHE A 32 20.74 0.09 12.92
CA PHE A 32 19.37 0.31 12.46
C PHE A 32 18.49 0.92 13.57
N PHE A 33 18.52 0.37 14.77
CA PHE A 33 17.67 0.85 15.86
C PHE A 33 18.08 2.24 16.35
N LYS A 34 19.38 2.54 16.41
CA LYS A 34 19.85 3.88 16.75
C LYS A 34 19.34 4.93 15.77
N ILE A 35 19.39 4.62 14.47
CA ILE A 35 18.87 5.52 13.45
C ILE A 35 17.35 5.65 13.56
N LEU A 36 16.63 4.55 13.83
CA LEU A 36 15.18 4.57 14.02
C LEU A 36 14.79 5.48 15.21
N ASP A 37 15.54 5.40 16.31
CA ASP A 37 15.33 6.26 17.48
C ASP A 37 15.53 7.76 17.18
N ASP A 38 16.43 8.08 16.26
CA ASP A 38 16.71 9.48 15.85
C ASP A 38 15.69 10.01 14.82
N ILE A 39 14.90 9.15 14.17
CA ILE A 39 13.93 9.56 13.15
C ILE A 39 12.81 10.37 13.79
N LYS A 40 12.56 11.56 13.22
CA LYS A 40 11.42 12.43 13.53
C LYS A 40 10.52 12.50 12.31
N SER A 41 9.48 11.70 12.30
CA SER A 41 8.47 11.66 11.24
C SER A 41 7.09 11.38 11.85
N PRO A 42 6.02 12.01 11.37
CA PRO A 42 4.66 11.72 11.81
C PRO A 42 4.09 10.43 11.22
N ASP A 43 4.71 9.89 10.16
CA ASP A 43 4.26 8.70 9.45
C ASP A 43 5.44 7.75 9.22
N ILE A 44 5.50 6.70 10.02
CA ILE A 44 6.54 5.66 9.92
C ILE A 44 5.85 4.32 9.68
N THR A 45 6.11 3.74 8.52
CA THR A 45 5.54 2.45 8.09
C THR A 45 6.60 1.36 8.15
N LEU A 46 6.33 0.28 8.88
CA LEU A 46 7.09 -0.97 8.74
C LEU A 46 6.78 -1.60 7.38
N PHE A 47 7.84 -1.88 6.65
CA PHE A 47 7.78 -2.39 5.27
C PHE A 47 8.94 -3.36 5.02
N GLY A 48 9.07 -3.90 3.82
CA GLY A 48 10.24 -4.67 3.41
C GLY A 48 9.88 -6.01 2.78
N GLY A 49 10.59 -7.08 3.15
CA GLY A 49 10.22 -8.44 2.83
C GLY A 49 8.93 -8.81 3.58
N GLU A 50 9.06 -9.57 4.65
CA GLU A 50 7.95 -9.78 5.59
C GLU A 50 8.41 -9.39 7.01
N PRO A 51 7.94 -8.25 7.55
CA PRO A 51 8.39 -7.77 8.86
C PRO A 51 8.12 -8.73 10.02
N THR A 52 7.10 -9.57 9.91
CA THR A 52 6.68 -10.51 10.97
C THR A 52 7.58 -11.74 11.09
N LEU A 53 8.48 -12.00 10.13
CA LEU A 53 9.42 -13.12 10.17
C LEU A 53 10.44 -13.01 11.32
N TYR A 54 10.85 -11.80 11.66
CA TYR A 54 11.84 -11.55 12.72
C TYR A 54 11.19 -10.86 13.91
N ARG A 55 10.54 -11.66 14.76
CA ARG A 55 9.72 -11.20 15.88
C ARG A 55 10.44 -10.18 16.78
N GLU A 56 11.67 -10.46 17.15
CA GLU A 56 12.43 -9.56 18.03
C GLU A 56 12.73 -8.20 17.36
N ARG A 57 13.05 -8.21 16.06
CA ARG A 57 13.24 -6.94 15.33
C ARG A 57 11.94 -6.15 15.26
N LEU A 58 10.82 -6.83 14.98
CA LEU A 58 9.49 -6.22 14.96
C LEU A 58 9.14 -5.60 16.30
N LYS A 59 9.27 -6.34 17.40
CA LYS A 59 9.00 -5.84 18.75
C LYS A 59 9.82 -4.59 19.06
N ARG A 60 11.13 -4.63 18.85
CA ARG A 60 12.01 -3.48 19.07
C ARG A 60 11.63 -2.26 18.22
N CYS A 61 11.14 -2.48 16.98
CA CYS A 61 10.61 -1.37 16.18
C CYS A 61 9.35 -0.78 16.83
N LEU A 62 8.42 -1.62 17.30
CA LEU A 62 7.17 -1.17 17.92
C LEU A 62 7.42 -0.48 19.27
N GLU A 63 8.38 -0.96 20.07
CA GLU A 63 8.79 -0.37 21.35
C GLU A 63 9.31 1.08 21.24
N THR A 64 9.69 1.52 20.04
CA THR A 64 9.99 2.95 19.80
C THR A 64 8.78 3.84 19.87
N GLU A 65 7.56 3.28 19.81
CA GLU A 65 6.26 3.99 19.77
C GLU A 65 6.12 4.96 18.59
N LYS A 66 6.99 4.84 17.59
CA LYS A 66 7.00 5.72 16.41
C LYS A 66 6.31 5.11 15.19
N ILE A 67 6.13 3.80 15.21
CA ILE A 67 5.53 3.08 14.08
C ILE A 67 4.02 3.35 14.05
N SER A 68 3.53 3.87 12.94
CA SER A 68 2.10 4.14 12.73
C SER A 68 1.40 3.02 11.96
N SER A 69 2.14 2.30 11.12
CA SER A 69 1.55 1.28 10.26
C SER A 69 2.52 0.17 9.89
N ILE A 70 1.97 -0.97 9.48
CA ILE A 70 2.72 -2.12 8.98
C ILE A 70 2.14 -2.59 7.64
N SER A 71 3.02 -2.92 6.68
CA SER A 71 2.67 -3.67 5.47
C SER A 71 3.16 -5.10 5.62
N THR A 72 2.24 -6.06 5.62
CA THR A 72 2.51 -7.48 5.82
C THR A 72 1.75 -8.34 4.81
N ASN A 73 2.27 -9.52 4.49
CA ASN A 73 1.54 -10.49 3.68
C ASN A 73 0.44 -11.23 4.48
N LEU A 74 0.38 -11.01 5.78
CA LEU A 74 -0.61 -11.53 6.72
C LEU A 74 -0.68 -13.08 6.78
N LEU A 75 0.36 -13.80 6.35
CA LEU A 75 0.42 -15.26 6.51
C LEU A 75 0.88 -15.67 7.92
N ILE A 76 1.44 -14.73 8.67
CA ILE A 76 1.85 -14.94 10.06
C ILE A 76 1.02 -13.99 10.92
N LEU A 77 0.06 -14.54 11.65
CA LEU A 77 -0.75 -13.80 12.61
C LEU A 77 -1.12 -14.71 13.78
N ASP A 78 -0.58 -14.42 14.94
CA ASP A 78 -0.86 -15.10 16.21
C ASP A 78 -1.38 -14.12 17.27
N ALA A 79 -1.74 -14.63 18.43
CA ALA A 79 -2.28 -13.83 19.52
C ALA A 79 -1.30 -12.75 20.01
N GLU A 80 0.00 -13.01 19.93
CA GLU A 80 1.02 -12.04 20.33
C GLU A 80 1.04 -10.86 19.36
N LEU A 81 1.04 -11.10 18.03
CA LEU A 81 0.98 -10.02 17.03
C LEU A 81 -0.29 -9.20 17.15
N ILE A 82 -1.43 -9.86 17.33
CA ILE A 82 -2.71 -9.18 17.55
C ILE A 82 -2.62 -8.26 18.76
N SER A 83 -2.06 -8.75 19.87
CA SER A 83 -1.87 -7.94 21.08
C SER A 83 -0.96 -6.76 20.87
N LEU A 84 0.16 -6.95 20.16
CA LEU A 84 1.09 -5.87 19.81
C LEU A 84 0.43 -4.82 18.93
N TYR A 85 -0.31 -5.23 17.89
CA TYR A 85 -0.98 -4.28 17.00
C TYR A 85 -2.04 -3.45 17.72
N LYS A 86 -2.79 -4.08 18.66
CA LYS A 86 -3.75 -3.36 19.51
C LYS A 86 -3.06 -2.39 20.46
N TYR A 87 -2.01 -2.86 21.15
CA TYR A 87 -1.31 -2.09 22.17
C TYR A 87 -0.69 -0.82 21.58
N TYR A 88 -0.03 -0.95 20.42
CA TYR A 88 0.63 0.17 19.75
C TYR A 88 -0.28 0.93 18.74
N GLY A 89 -1.52 0.52 18.57
CA GLY A 89 -2.46 1.19 17.66
C GLY A 89 -2.03 1.14 16.18
N ILE A 90 -1.47 0.01 15.74
CA ILE A 90 -0.87 -0.14 14.41
C ILE A 90 -1.95 -0.27 13.33
N SER A 91 -1.91 0.60 12.33
CA SER A 91 -2.68 0.44 11.09
C SER A 91 -2.09 -0.68 10.23
N ILE A 92 -2.92 -1.60 9.78
CA ILE A 92 -2.48 -2.79 9.05
C ILE A 92 -2.79 -2.63 7.57
N ALA A 93 -1.78 -2.83 6.71
CA ALA A 93 -1.96 -3.02 5.29
C ALA A 93 -1.49 -4.43 4.92
N THR A 94 -2.31 -5.16 4.17
CA THR A 94 -1.94 -6.46 3.61
C THR A 94 -2.04 -6.41 2.10
N SER A 95 -1.35 -7.32 1.40
CA SER A 95 -1.34 -7.28 -0.06
C SER A 95 -1.92 -8.55 -0.64
N TRP A 96 -2.65 -8.39 -1.74
CA TRP A 96 -3.14 -9.49 -2.56
C TRP A 96 -2.87 -9.22 -4.04
N ASN A 97 -2.55 -10.28 -4.79
CA ASN A 97 -2.49 -10.27 -6.26
C ASN A 97 -2.75 -11.70 -6.78
N PRO A 98 -3.20 -11.88 -8.02
CA PRO A 98 -3.21 -13.18 -8.66
C PRO A 98 -1.82 -13.83 -8.62
N LYS A 99 -1.77 -15.14 -8.44
CA LYS A 99 -0.51 -15.94 -8.34
C LYS A 99 0.42 -15.58 -7.17
N ARG A 100 -0.04 -14.73 -6.23
CA ARG A 100 0.72 -14.39 -5.03
C ARG A 100 0.76 -15.53 -4.02
N PHE A 101 -0.39 -16.17 -3.85
CA PHE A 101 -0.62 -17.22 -2.85
C PHE A 101 -0.90 -18.56 -3.53
N THR A 102 -0.48 -19.66 -2.90
CA THR A 102 -1.08 -20.97 -3.15
C THR A 102 -2.52 -20.97 -2.60
N GLU A 103 -3.29 -21.99 -2.92
CA GLU A 103 -4.66 -22.12 -2.41
C GLU A 103 -4.69 -22.19 -0.87
N GLU A 104 -3.77 -22.94 -0.26
CA GLU A 104 -3.64 -23.06 1.19
C GLU A 104 -3.23 -21.72 1.83
N GLN A 105 -2.31 -21.00 1.19
CA GLN A 105 -1.90 -19.67 1.67
C GLN A 105 -3.04 -18.66 1.55
N TYR A 106 -3.86 -18.72 0.51
CA TYR A 106 -5.04 -17.86 0.38
C TYR A 106 -6.06 -18.15 1.48
N LYS A 107 -6.37 -19.43 1.75
CA LYS A 107 -7.25 -19.82 2.85
C LYS A 107 -6.73 -19.29 4.19
N LEU A 108 -5.45 -19.50 4.49
CA LEU A 108 -4.82 -18.97 5.70
C LEU A 108 -4.89 -17.44 5.79
N TRP A 109 -4.69 -16.75 4.67
CA TRP A 109 -4.79 -15.30 4.61
C TRP A 109 -6.21 -14.83 4.93
N VAL A 110 -7.24 -15.47 4.36
CA VAL A 110 -8.66 -15.18 4.68
C VAL A 110 -8.98 -15.48 6.15
N GLU A 111 -8.49 -16.60 6.69
CA GLU A 111 -8.63 -16.93 8.13
C GLU A 111 -8.00 -15.84 9.01
N ASN A 112 -6.83 -15.33 8.64
CA ASN A 112 -6.16 -14.28 9.39
C ASN A 112 -6.89 -12.92 9.27
N LEU A 113 -7.54 -12.61 8.14
CA LEU A 113 -8.45 -11.47 8.04
C LEU A 113 -9.63 -11.59 9.02
N ARG A 114 -10.23 -12.79 9.14
CA ARG A 114 -11.30 -13.03 10.13
C ARG A 114 -10.80 -12.94 11.57
N LYS A 115 -9.59 -13.40 11.86
CA LYS A 115 -8.97 -13.19 13.19
C LYS A 115 -8.75 -11.72 13.51
N LEU A 116 -8.41 -10.88 12.52
CA LEU A 116 -8.37 -9.43 12.73
C LEU A 116 -9.77 -8.91 13.09
N GLU A 117 -10.81 -9.33 12.36
CA GLU A 117 -12.20 -8.96 12.60
C GLU A 117 -12.66 -9.32 14.02
N GLU A 118 -12.48 -10.57 14.43
CA GLU A 118 -12.79 -11.08 15.77
C GLU A 118 -12.10 -10.28 16.88
N ASN A 119 -10.97 -9.67 16.54
CA ASN A 119 -10.19 -8.86 17.48
C ASN A 119 -10.42 -7.35 17.32
N GLY A 120 -11.36 -6.92 16.50
CA GLY A 120 -11.69 -5.52 16.27
C GLY A 120 -10.60 -4.72 15.56
N LEU A 121 -9.66 -5.41 14.88
CA LEU A 121 -8.63 -4.80 14.05
C LEU A 121 -9.11 -4.65 12.61
N LYS A 122 -8.66 -3.59 11.96
CA LYS A 122 -8.98 -3.29 10.56
C LYS A 122 -7.72 -3.31 9.71
N CYS A 123 -7.89 -3.58 8.42
CA CYS A 123 -6.79 -3.54 7.46
C CYS A 123 -7.23 -3.01 6.09
N ILE A 124 -6.25 -2.56 5.32
CA ILE A 124 -6.39 -2.18 3.92
C ILE A 124 -5.73 -3.26 3.07
N ILE A 125 -6.37 -3.66 1.96
CA ILE A 125 -5.77 -4.55 0.97
C ILE A 125 -5.07 -3.71 -0.10
N LEU A 126 -3.77 -3.94 -0.26
CA LEU A 126 -2.95 -3.36 -1.33
C LEU A 126 -2.94 -4.32 -2.52
N ILE A 127 -3.28 -3.82 -3.71
CA ILE A 127 -3.30 -4.60 -4.94
C ILE A 127 -2.43 -3.91 -5.98
N THR A 128 -1.35 -4.56 -6.38
CA THR A 128 -0.49 -4.05 -7.45
C THR A 128 -1.13 -4.31 -8.81
N LEU A 129 -1.24 -3.26 -9.64
CA LEU A 129 -1.80 -3.35 -10.99
C LEU A 129 -0.82 -4.09 -11.90
N THR A 130 -1.19 -5.30 -12.31
CA THR A 130 -0.39 -6.18 -13.17
C THR A 130 -1.26 -6.71 -14.31
N GLU A 131 -0.63 -7.21 -15.38
CA GLU A 131 -1.37 -7.90 -16.46
C GLU A 131 -2.18 -9.09 -15.93
N ASP A 132 -1.61 -9.86 -15.01
CA ASP A 132 -2.31 -10.98 -14.38
C ASP A 132 -3.58 -10.53 -13.64
N LEU A 133 -3.56 -9.35 -13.03
CA LEU A 133 -4.73 -8.79 -12.36
C LEU A 133 -5.81 -8.38 -13.37
N LEU A 134 -5.44 -7.66 -14.42
CA LEU A 134 -6.39 -7.19 -15.42
C LEU A 134 -7.06 -8.33 -16.20
N SER A 135 -6.36 -9.46 -16.32
CA SER A 135 -6.89 -10.69 -16.94
C SER A 135 -7.56 -11.66 -15.96
N TYR A 136 -7.68 -11.30 -14.68
CA TYR A 136 -8.25 -12.17 -13.67
C TYR A 136 -9.78 -12.10 -13.64
N GLU A 137 -10.43 -13.02 -14.35
CA GLU A 137 -11.88 -13.05 -14.57
C GLU A 137 -12.72 -13.12 -13.27
N ASN A 138 -12.18 -13.76 -12.21
CA ASN A 138 -12.89 -13.96 -10.95
C ASN A 138 -12.72 -12.82 -9.94
N PHE A 139 -12.15 -11.69 -10.34
CA PHE A 139 -11.87 -10.59 -9.39
C PHE A 139 -13.15 -10.07 -8.71
N ASN A 140 -14.25 -9.93 -9.46
CA ASN A 140 -15.54 -9.52 -8.91
C ASN A 140 -16.11 -10.49 -7.86
N LEU A 141 -15.83 -11.79 -7.99
CA LEU A 141 -16.24 -12.79 -7.00
C LEU A 141 -15.44 -12.66 -5.72
N LEU A 142 -14.11 -12.45 -5.83
CA LEU A 142 -13.27 -12.18 -4.66
C LEU A 142 -13.71 -10.95 -3.89
N LEU A 143 -14.07 -9.91 -4.61
CA LEU A 143 -14.47 -8.68 -3.99
C LEU A 143 -15.79 -8.82 -3.24
N LYS A 144 -16.74 -9.62 -3.75
CA LYS A 144 -17.96 -9.98 -3.02
C LYS A 144 -17.67 -10.81 -1.76
N GLU A 145 -16.69 -11.70 -1.83
CA GLU A 145 -16.22 -12.47 -0.67
C GLU A 145 -15.64 -11.51 0.39
N TRP A 146 -14.74 -10.61 -0.02
CA TRP A 146 -14.08 -9.67 0.89
C TRP A 146 -15.02 -8.62 1.49
N ASP A 147 -16.09 -8.25 0.79
CA ASP A 147 -17.09 -7.32 1.33
C ASP A 147 -17.84 -7.87 2.55
N ASN A 148 -17.84 -9.20 2.72
CA ASN A 148 -18.39 -9.88 3.89
C ASN A 148 -17.37 -10.03 5.04
N ILE A 149 -16.17 -9.46 4.93
CA ILE A 149 -15.13 -9.48 5.97
C ILE A 149 -14.98 -8.07 6.54
N GLU A 150 -15.50 -7.85 7.74
CA GLU A 150 -15.57 -6.52 8.33
C GLU A 150 -14.20 -5.91 8.67
N SER A 151 -13.16 -6.74 8.84
CA SER A 151 -11.79 -6.25 9.05
C SER A 151 -11.23 -5.50 7.85
N ILE A 152 -11.76 -5.72 6.64
CA ILE A 152 -11.32 -5.02 5.44
C ILE A 152 -11.98 -3.63 5.39
N GLU A 153 -11.21 -2.59 5.64
CA GLU A 153 -11.68 -1.21 5.52
C GLU A 153 -11.74 -0.74 4.07
N GLY A 154 -10.95 -1.36 3.20
CA GLY A 154 -10.93 -1.01 1.80
C GLY A 154 -9.76 -1.60 1.02
N ILE A 155 -9.71 -1.24 -0.26
CA ILE A 155 -8.70 -1.68 -1.21
C ILE A 155 -8.00 -0.47 -1.80
N LEU A 156 -6.68 -0.54 -1.90
CA LEU A 156 -5.86 0.43 -2.57
C LEU A 156 -5.17 -0.24 -3.77
N PHE A 157 -5.47 0.24 -4.97
CA PHE A 157 -4.74 -0.16 -6.16
C PHE A 157 -3.45 0.64 -6.27
N GLU A 158 -2.32 -0.06 -6.37
CA GLU A 158 -1.01 0.53 -6.52
C GLU A 158 -0.47 0.26 -7.93
N PRO A 159 0.05 1.26 -8.64
CA PRO A 159 0.67 1.01 -9.93
C PRO A 159 1.90 0.13 -9.75
N LEU A 160 2.13 -0.75 -10.73
CA LEU A 160 3.39 -1.46 -10.82
C LEU A 160 4.51 -0.46 -11.11
N LEU A 161 5.64 -0.66 -10.45
CA LEU A 161 6.69 0.33 -10.49
C LEU A 161 7.44 0.34 -11.83
N ASP A 162 7.49 1.55 -12.40
CA ASP A 162 8.44 2.09 -13.32
C ASP A 162 8.61 1.33 -14.67
N TYR A 163 9.58 0.46 -14.79
CA TYR A 163 9.98 -0.16 -16.06
C TYR A 163 9.15 -1.40 -16.45
N GLN A 164 8.34 -1.89 -15.54
CA GLN A 164 7.53 -3.10 -15.74
C GLN A 164 6.13 -2.79 -16.27
N MET A 165 5.72 -1.53 -16.26
CA MET A 165 4.37 -1.13 -16.66
C MET A 165 4.40 -0.29 -17.95
N SER A 166 3.91 -0.85 -19.05
CA SER A 166 3.75 -0.13 -20.29
C SER A 166 2.66 0.95 -20.17
N ARG A 167 2.73 1.96 -21.03
CA ARG A 167 1.66 2.98 -21.12
C ARG A 167 0.28 2.36 -21.39
N ASP A 168 0.24 1.33 -22.24
CA ASP A 168 -0.96 0.58 -22.55
C ASP A 168 -1.56 -0.09 -21.30
N LEU A 169 -0.73 -0.75 -20.48
CA LEU A 169 -1.18 -1.37 -19.23
C LEU A 169 -1.79 -0.33 -18.28
N HIS A 170 -1.21 0.88 -18.22
CA HIS A 170 -1.78 1.96 -17.41
C HIS A 170 -3.15 2.40 -17.88
N GLU A 171 -3.29 2.61 -19.18
CA GLU A 171 -4.56 3.04 -19.77
C GLU A 171 -5.64 1.98 -19.56
N ARG A 172 -5.30 0.71 -19.75
CA ARG A 172 -6.21 -0.42 -19.48
C ARG A 172 -6.55 -0.56 -18.00
N ALA A 173 -5.57 -0.39 -17.11
CA ALA A 173 -5.80 -0.44 -15.66
C ALA A 173 -6.72 0.68 -15.20
N ASP A 174 -6.55 1.90 -15.71
CA ASP A 174 -7.39 3.05 -15.39
C ASP A 174 -8.85 2.80 -15.83
N LEU A 175 -9.06 2.30 -17.04
CA LEU A 175 -10.39 1.95 -17.52
C LEU A 175 -11.01 0.82 -16.71
N TRP A 176 -10.24 -0.19 -16.36
CA TRP A 176 -10.70 -1.32 -15.55
C TRP A 176 -11.10 -0.88 -14.14
N ILE A 177 -10.29 -0.05 -13.46
CA ILE A 177 -10.65 0.50 -12.15
C ILE A 177 -11.91 1.36 -12.26
N CYS A 178 -12.06 2.16 -13.33
CA CYS A 178 -13.27 2.93 -13.55
C CYS A 178 -14.51 2.06 -13.71
N SER A 179 -14.43 0.94 -14.42
CA SER A 179 -15.54 0.01 -14.55
C SER A 179 -15.92 -0.62 -13.21
N LEU A 180 -14.93 -1.05 -12.43
CA LEU A 180 -15.17 -1.53 -11.06
C LEU A 180 -15.87 -0.47 -10.20
N TYR A 181 -15.42 0.77 -10.29
CA TYR A 181 -15.99 1.87 -9.53
C TYR A 181 -17.46 2.13 -9.85
N ASP A 182 -17.89 1.89 -11.10
CA ASP A 182 -19.28 2.07 -11.52
C ASP A 182 -20.21 0.93 -11.08
N GLU A 183 -19.68 -0.30 -11.13
CA GLU A 183 -20.45 -1.49 -10.79
C GLU A 183 -20.67 -1.66 -9.28
N TRP A 184 -19.93 -0.92 -8.45
CA TRP A 184 -19.81 -1.24 -7.02
C TRP A 184 -20.42 -0.21 -6.08
N ASN A 185 -21.39 -0.70 -5.28
CA ASN A 185 -22.00 0.00 -4.16
C ASN A 185 -21.30 -0.27 -2.81
N PHE A 186 -20.00 -0.60 -2.81
CA PHE A 186 -19.30 -1.15 -1.65
C PHE A 186 -18.48 -0.13 -0.85
N ARG A 187 -18.14 -0.50 0.39
CA ARG A 187 -17.14 0.17 1.24
C ARG A 187 -15.83 0.42 0.49
N ILE A 188 -15.40 -0.53 -0.35
CA ILE A 188 -14.24 -0.46 -1.22
C ILE A 188 -14.27 0.75 -2.16
N ARG A 189 -15.42 1.08 -2.72
CA ARG A 189 -15.65 2.24 -3.58
C ARG A 189 -15.29 3.55 -2.87
N ASN A 190 -15.79 3.70 -1.65
CA ASN A 190 -15.55 4.90 -0.85
C ASN A 190 -14.07 5.08 -0.53
N LEU A 191 -13.33 4.00 -0.26
CA LEU A 191 -11.91 4.07 0.05
C LEU A 191 -11.05 4.42 -1.17
N ILE A 192 -11.33 3.89 -2.34
CA ILE A 192 -10.64 4.28 -3.58
C ILE A 192 -10.83 5.78 -3.82
N ALA A 193 -12.07 6.27 -3.72
CA ALA A 193 -12.40 7.68 -3.86
C ALA A 193 -11.67 8.54 -2.83
N ASP A 194 -11.70 8.16 -1.56
CA ASP A 194 -11.08 8.89 -0.46
C ASP A 194 -9.55 8.93 -0.59
N LYS A 195 -8.92 7.84 -1.00
CA LYS A 195 -7.47 7.79 -1.25
C LYS A 195 -7.05 8.61 -2.46
N VAL A 196 -7.80 8.57 -3.56
CA VAL A 196 -7.53 9.40 -4.75
C VAL A 196 -7.64 10.88 -4.41
N MET A 197 -8.65 11.28 -3.65
CA MET A 197 -8.86 12.68 -3.24
C MET A 197 -7.81 13.17 -2.23
N LYS A 198 -7.30 12.29 -1.38
CA LYS A 198 -6.31 12.62 -0.34
C LYS A 198 -4.87 12.30 -0.74
N TRP A 199 -4.64 11.87 -1.98
CA TRP A 199 -3.31 11.50 -2.42
C TRP A 199 -2.40 12.72 -2.53
N ASP A 200 -1.59 12.90 -1.53
CA ASP A 200 -0.50 13.86 -1.49
C ASP A 200 0.83 13.11 -1.34
N CYS A 201 1.34 12.56 -2.43
CA CYS A 201 2.68 11.96 -2.45
C CYS A 201 3.72 13.05 -2.67
N ASN A 202 4.27 13.58 -1.61
CA ASN A 202 5.46 14.42 -1.69
C ASN A 202 6.71 13.56 -1.54
N CYS A 203 7.09 12.87 -2.62
CA CYS A 203 8.21 11.93 -2.60
C CYS A 203 9.57 12.58 -2.34
N SER A 204 9.68 13.88 -2.49
CA SER A 204 10.88 14.61 -2.07
C SER A 204 11.14 14.47 -0.57
N ASP A 205 10.14 14.09 0.22
CA ASP A 205 10.20 13.96 1.68
C ASP A 205 9.92 12.54 2.20
N VAL A 206 9.96 11.55 1.32
CA VAL A 206 9.93 10.13 1.66
C VAL A 206 11.34 9.62 1.88
N TRP A 207 11.52 8.81 2.92
CA TRP A 207 12.80 8.23 3.30
C TRP A 207 12.66 6.73 3.54
N THR A 208 13.76 5.99 3.40
CA THR A 208 13.81 4.56 3.67
C THR A 208 14.98 4.26 4.61
N LEU A 209 14.69 3.61 5.73
CA LEU A 209 15.68 3.00 6.61
C LEU A 209 15.85 1.53 6.25
N ASN A 210 17.01 1.17 5.72
CA ASN A 210 17.36 -0.18 5.30
C ASN A 210 17.86 -1.04 6.48
N PRO A 211 17.87 -2.39 6.39
CA PRO A 211 18.29 -3.27 7.49
C PRO A 211 19.71 -3.02 7.98
N ASN A 212 20.62 -2.58 7.11
CA ASN A 212 22.01 -2.24 7.46
C ASN A 212 22.15 -0.90 8.22
N GLY A 213 21.04 -0.23 8.55
CA GLY A 213 21.05 1.08 9.21
C GLY A 213 21.34 2.24 8.26
N GLN A 214 21.26 2.05 6.96
CA GLN A 214 21.38 3.14 6.00
C GLN A 214 20.04 3.85 5.84
N LEU A 215 20.00 5.15 6.09
CA LEU A 215 18.87 6.01 5.82
C LEU A 215 19.07 6.67 4.45
N SER A 216 18.21 6.40 3.51
CA SER A 216 18.23 6.92 2.14
C SER A 216 16.96 7.70 1.83
N ARG A 217 17.09 8.70 0.96
CA ARG A 217 15.96 9.47 0.48
C ARG A 217 15.29 8.72 -0.68
N GLY A 218 13.99 8.54 -0.62
CA GLY A 218 13.18 7.88 -1.65
C GLY A 218 12.37 6.70 -1.13
N CYS A 219 11.53 6.16 -2.00
CA CYS A 219 10.71 4.99 -1.74
C CYS A 219 11.58 3.72 -1.74
N PRO A 220 11.32 2.72 -0.87
CA PRO A 220 12.15 1.50 -0.75
C PRO A 220 12.22 0.66 -2.03
N GLN A 221 11.28 0.86 -2.93
CA GLN A 221 11.22 0.15 -4.19
C GLN A 221 12.04 0.83 -5.31
N PHE A 222 12.67 2.00 -5.05
CA PHE A 222 13.41 2.78 -6.04
C PHE A 222 14.81 3.09 -5.57
N GLU A 223 15.81 2.53 -6.25
CA GLU A 223 17.22 2.89 -6.08
C GLU A 223 17.68 3.98 -7.06
N LYS A 224 16.86 4.36 -8.04
CA LYS A 224 17.28 5.32 -9.07
C LYS A 224 17.03 6.77 -8.62
N LYS A 225 18.01 7.63 -8.91
CA LYS A 225 17.95 9.06 -8.66
C LYS A 225 16.74 9.67 -9.37
N PHE A 226 15.87 10.31 -8.62
CA PHE A 226 14.80 11.14 -9.17
C PHE A 226 15.37 12.32 -9.95
N VAL A 227 14.94 12.48 -11.19
CA VAL A 227 15.14 13.70 -11.97
C VAL A 227 13.86 14.52 -11.84
N LEU A 228 13.86 15.42 -10.86
CA LEU A 228 12.70 16.30 -10.53
C LEU A 228 12.25 17.20 -11.68
N ASN A 229 13.05 17.32 -12.75
CA ASN A 229 12.87 18.33 -13.78
C ASN A 229 11.72 18.05 -14.78
N GLU A 230 11.27 16.81 -14.90
CA GLU A 230 10.25 16.46 -15.90
C GLU A 230 8.81 16.74 -15.43
N CYS A 231 8.59 16.87 -14.13
CA CYS A 231 7.26 17.21 -13.60
C CYS A 231 6.95 18.72 -13.59
N LEU A 232 7.95 19.58 -13.78
CA LEU A 232 7.77 21.04 -13.72
C LEU A 232 6.94 21.63 -14.87
N GLY A 233 6.75 20.88 -15.95
CA GLY A 233 5.91 21.29 -17.10
C GLY A 233 4.57 20.55 -17.21
N CYS A 234 4.23 19.71 -16.26
CA CYS A 234 2.99 18.92 -16.30
C CYS A 234 1.80 19.76 -15.84
N ASN A 235 0.72 19.82 -16.63
CA ASN A 235 -0.52 20.51 -16.30
C ASN A 235 -1.23 19.96 -15.03
N LEU A 236 -0.74 18.83 -14.49
CA LEU A 236 -1.20 18.21 -13.26
C LEU A 236 -0.23 18.45 -12.08
N ALA A 237 0.80 19.27 -12.25
CA ALA A 237 1.86 19.53 -11.26
C ALA A 237 1.39 20.15 -9.94
N GLY A 238 0.16 20.30 -9.66
CA GLY A 238 -0.41 20.69 -8.37
C GLY A 238 -1.42 19.68 -7.82
N ILE A 239 -1.84 18.76 -8.65
CA ILE A 239 -2.92 17.82 -8.39
C ILE A 239 -2.38 16.39 -8.32
N CYS A 240 -1.48 16.04 -9.21
CA CYS A 240 -0.80 14.76 -9.26
C CYS A 240 0.65 14.99 -8.84
N ARG A 241 1.09 14.33 -7.77
CA ARG A 241 2.50 14.32 -7.32
C ARG A 241 3.05 12.91 -7.26
N PRO A 242 3.04 12.15 -8.35
CA PRO A 242 3.65 10.85 -8.38
C PRO A 242 5.15 11.01 -8.51
N CYS A 243 5.83 10.79 -7.44
CA CYS A 243 7.27 10.90 -7.33
C CYS A 243 8.04 9.94 -8.22
N HIS A 244 7.47 8.79 -8.45
CA HIS A 244 8.12 7.66 -9.09
C HIS A 244 7.44 7.28 -10.40
N LEU A 245 6.40 8.02 -10.71
CA LEU A 245 5.58 7.77 -11.88
C LEU A 245 5.91 8.81 -12.96
N GLN A 246 7.18 9.21 -13.11
CA GLN A 246 7.61 10.22 -14.09
C GLN A 246 7.14 9.91 -15.51
N HIS A 247 6.96 8.61 -15.81
CA HIS A 247 6.40 8.16 -17.08
C HIS A 247 4.89 7.93 -17.04
N ILE A 248 4.27 8.09 -15.88
CA ILE A 248 2.87 7.76 -15.62
C ILE A 248 2.12 9.01 -15.18
N CYS A 249 2.26 10.09 -15.94
CA CYS A 249 1.41 11.29 -15.80
C CYS A 249 -0.08 11.01 -16.03
N SER A 250 -0.46 9.76 -16.17
CA SER A 250 -1.82 9.32 -16.48
C SER A 250 -2.51 8.51 -15.41
N PHE A 251 -1.87 8.32 -14.23
CA PHE A 251 -2.51 7.56 -13.15
C PHE A 251 -3.72 8.29 -12.60
N PRO A 252 -4.72 7.59 -12.32
CA PRO A 252 -5.91 7.32 -13.13
C PRO A 252 -6.65 8.62 -13.40
N LYS A 253 -6.34 9.29 -14.50
CA LYS A 253 -7.01 10.55 -14.90
C LYS A 253 -8.52 10.38 -14.97
N ASN A 254 -8.97 9.25 -15.50
CA ASN A 254 -10.38 8.96 -15.67
C ASN A 254 -11.03 8.67 -14.32
N LEU A 255 -10.40 7.88 -13.45
CA LEU A 255 -10.89 7.64 -12.10
C LEU A 255 -10.94 8.92 -11.27
N TYR A 256 -9.89 9.75 -11.32
CA TYR A 256 -9.85 11.02 -10.62
C TYR A 256 -10.97 11.97 -11.10
N LYS A 257 -11.15 12.08 -12.42
CA LYS A 257 -12.23 12.86 -13.02
C LYS A 257 -13.61 12.37 -12.55
N LYS A 258 -13.82 11.06 -12.57
CA LYS A 258 -15.06 10.42 -12.14
C LYS A 258 -15.35 10.61 -10.66
N VAL A 259 -14.34 10.50 -9.79
CA VAL A 259 -14.44 10.78 -8.36
C VAL A 259 -14.84 12.23 -8.11
N LEU A 260 -14.23 13.18 -8.84
CA LEU A 260 -14.59 14.61 -8.73
C LEU A 260 -16.02 14.87 -9.22
N GLU A 261 -16.44 14.27 -10.33
CA GLU A 261 -17.79 14.39 -10.85
C GLU A 261 -18.83 13.89 -9.83
N ASN A 262 -18.60 12.73 -9.21
CA ASN A 262 -19.48 12.17 -8.19
C ASN A 262 -19.47 13.00 -6.87
N ALA A 263 -18.34 13.53 -6.47
CA ALA A 263 -18.25 14.41 -5.29
C ALA A 263 -19.03 15.72 -5.51
N ASN A 264 -18.97 16.30 -6.70
CA ASN A 264 -19.72 17.50 -7.07
C ASN A 264 -21.24 17.24 -7.13
N LEU A 265 -21.66 16.06 -7.63
CA LEU A 265 -23.07 15.65 -7.62
C LEU A 265 -23.60 15.46 -6.19
N ALA A 266 -22.80 14.90 -5.28
CA ALA A 266 -23.19 14.75 -3.89
C ALA A 266 -23.33 16.10 -3.16
N SER A 267 -22.44 17.05 -3.41
CA SER A 267 -22.50 18.39 -2.83
C SER A 267 -23.68 19.22 -3.38
N SER A 268 -24.02 19.08 -4.67
CA SER A 268 -25.18 19.74 -5.27
C SER A 268 -26.51 19.18 -4.77
N SER A 269 -26.57 17.89 -4.43
CA SER A 269 -27.78 17.26 -3.86
C SER A 269 -28.05 17.66 -2.40
N ILE A 270 -27.01 18.04 -1.66
CA ILE A 270 -27.12 18.55 -0.28
C ILE A 270 -27.61 20.00 -0.29
N SER A 271 -27.11 20.84 -1.20
CA SER A 271 -27.56 22.22 -1.33
C SER A 271 -28.98 22.37 -1.89
N ALA A 272 -29.52 21.35 -2.56
CA ALA A 272 -30.90 21.35 -3.06
C ALA A 272 -31.93 20.87 -2.02
N ARG A 273 -31.49 20.45 -0.82
CA ARG A 273 -32.34 20.01 0.31
C ARG A 273 -32.28 20.95 1.51
N ALA A 274 -31.56 22.06 1.42
CA ALA A 274 -31.51 23.14 2.36
C ALA A 274 -32.27 24.36 1.83
#